data_4ee331569fe1b4bf16ec4be2d1974210
#
_entry.id   4ee331569fe1b4bf16ec4be2d1974210
#
_cell.length_a   1.000
_cell.length_b   1.000
_cell.length_c   1.000
_cell.angle_alpha   90.00
_cell.angle_beta   90.00
_cell.angle_gamma   90.00
#
_symmetry.space_group_name_H-M   'P 1'
#
loop_
_entity.id
_entity.type
_entity.pdbx_description
1 polymer ?
#
loop_
_entity_poly.entity_id
_entity_poly.type
_entity_poly.pdbx_seq_one_letter_code
_entity_poly.pdbx_strand_id
1 'polypeptide(L)'
;MEDFPSQVKTRRQLQAEQTKDKLFEAAVSLLAEKDFEQITIRDIVAKAHVSIGTFYNYYSTKMEVFYETYRVADHYFSEVVAPALTQGTVYERILAFFDYYAHYNSDLTDMKMTRLLYNTDNPFFNRDPHQGMVGVLIELRREGLEQGELAGGDSADEIAEYLMISVRGLVYNWCTKGGAYNLTAATRRFAVRLLKAYQPT
;
A
#
# COMPACT_ATOMS: atom_id res chain seq x y z
N MET A 1 17.20 -16.56 21.32
CA MET A 1 15.75 -16.33 21.18
C MET A 1 15.40 -15.28 22.22
N GLU A 2 15.64 -14.02 21.87
CA GLU A 2 15.32 -12.89 22.76
C GLU A 2 13.91 -12.42 22.42
N ASP A 3 13.04 -12.62 23.39
CA ASP A 3 11.65 -12.18 23.37
C ASP A 3 11.64 -10.64 23.46
N PHE A 4 11.45 -9.95 22.35
CA PHE A 4 11.24 -8.51 22.36
C PHE A 4 9.84 -8.26 22.94
N PRO A 5 9.72 -7.60 24.10
CA PRO A 5 8.43 -7.30 24.67
C PRO A 5 7.66 -6.39 23.72
N SER A 6 6.50 -6.83 23.27
CA SER A 6 5.52 -5.99 22.60
C SER A 6 5.27 -4.76 23.48
N GLN A 7 5.77 -3.59 23.06
CA GLN A 7 5.61 -2.35 23.83
C GLN A 7 4.11 -2.04 23.92
N VAL A 8 3.57 -2.22 25.12
CA VAL A 8 2.19 -1.82 25.43
C VAL A 8 2.08 -0.31 25.19
N LYS A 9 1.29 0.08 24.21
CA LYS A 9 1.09 1.49 23.86
C LYS A 9 0.53 2.26 25.06
N THR A 10 1.08 3.42 25.32
CA THR A 10 0.57 4.32 26.37
C THR A 10 -0.82 4.84 26.00
N ARG A 11 -1.60 5.23 27.01
CA ARG A 11 -2.93 5.86 26.80
C ARG A 11 -2.86 7.06 25.84
N ARG A 12 -1.79 7.85 25.90
CA ARG A 12 -1.57 9.00 25.00
C ARG A 12 -1.34 8.55 23.56
N GLN A 13 -0.59 7.49 23.34
CA GLN A 13 -0.36 6.93 22.00
C GLN A 13 -1.66 6.37 21.41
N LEU A 14 -2.44 5.64 22.17
CA LEU A 14 -3.74 5.13 21.73
C LEU A 14 -4.71 6.27 21.35
N GLN A 15 -4.76 7.33 22.17
CA GLN A 15 -5.59 8.49 21.87
C GLN A 15 -5.15 9.23 20.62
N ALA A 16 -3.82 9.32 20.38
CA ALA A 16 -3.27 9.93 19.17
C ALA A 16 -3.67 9.11 17.91
N GLU A 17 -3.55 7.79 17.96
CA GLU A 17 -3.97 6.89 16.87
C GLU A 17 -5.46 7.03 16.60
N GLN A 18 -6.32 6.96 17.62
CA GLN A 18 -7.75 7.14 17.45
C GLN A 18 -8.12 8.51 16.83
N THR A 19 -7.35 9.55 17.15
CA THR A 19 -7.59 10.87 16.55
C THR A 19 -7.18 10.90 15.08
N LYS A 20 -6.05 10.27 14.73
CA LYS A 20 -5.63 10.12 13.34
C LYS A 20 -6.63 9.31 12.53
N ASP A 21 -7.11 8.19 13.09
CA ASP A 21 -8.13 7.35 12.44
C ASP A 21 -9.41 8.15 12.15
N LYS A 22 -9.92 8.92 13.11
CA LYS A 22 -11.10 9.79 12.90
C LYS A 22 -10.88 10.82 11.80
N LEU A 23 -9.71 11.45 11.75
CA LEU A 23 -9.37 12.44 10.71
C LEU A 23 -9.30 11.77 9.34
N PHE A 24 -8.68 10.60 9.26
CA PHE A 24 -8.57 9.82 8.04
C PHE A 24 -9.94 9.35 7.53
N GLU A 25 -10.74 8.73 8.39
CA GLU A 25 -12.12 8.28 8.04
C GLU A 25 -12.99 9.45 7.54
N ALA A 26 -12.89 10.60 8.21
CA ALA A 26 -13.60 11.81 7.79
C ALA A 26 -13.15 12.29 6.40
N ALA A 27 -11.83 12.29 6.14
CA ALA A 27 -11.27 12.68 4.85
C ALA A 27 -11.69 11.72 3.72
N VAL A 28 -11.61 10.40 3.95
CA VAL A 28 -12.06 9.36 2.99
C VAL A 28 -13.55 9.52 2.68
N SER A 29 -14.38 9.69 3.71
CA SER A 29 -15.81 9.91 3.52
C SER A 29 -16.12 11.17 2.72
N LEU A 30 -15.38 12.26 2.93
CA LEU A 30 -15.53 13.49 2.14
C LEU A 30 -15.09 13.28 0.68
N LEU A 31 -14.03 12.51 0.42
CA LEU A 31 -13.56 12.21 -0.93
C LEU A 31 -14.60 11.41 -1.73
N ALA A 32 -15.38 10.56 -1.08
CA ALA A 32 -16.50 9.88 -1.73
C ALA A 32 -17.62 10.85 -2.15
N GLU A 33 -17.84 11.93 -1.38
CA GLU A 33 -18.90 12.90 -1.61
C GLU A 33 -18.54 14.00 -2.61
N LYS A 34 -17.29 14.44 -2.64
CA LYS A 34 -16.81 15.57 -3.47
C LYS A 34 -15.36 15.37 -3.92
N ASP A 35 -14.91 16.23 -4.84
CA ASP A 35 -13.54 16.16 -5.35
C ASP A 35 -12.52 16.71 -4.33
N PHE A 36 -11.30 16.20 -4.39
CA PHE A 36 -10.22 16.56 -3.45
C PHE A 36 -10.01 18.07 -3.33
N GLU A 37 -10.07 18.80 -4.44
CA GLU A 37 -9.89 20.27 -4.48
C GLU A 37 -10.94 21.00 -3.65
N GLN A 38 -12.16 20.47 -3.57
CA GLN A 38 -13.29 21.03 -2.83
C GLN A 38 -13.25 20.70 -1.33
N ILE A 39 -12.44 19.72 -0.93
CA ILE A 39 -12.27 19.34 0.48
C ILE A 39 -11.37 20.37 1.16
N THR A 40 -11.82 20.92 2.28
CA THR A 40 -11.01 21.81 3.13
C THR A 40 -10.65 21.13 4.44
N ILE A 41 -9.58 21.60 5.11
CA ILE A 41 -9.22 21.14 6.46
C ILE A 41 -10.39 21.37 7.43
N ARG A 42 -11.16 22.47 7.25
CA ARG A 42 -12.36 22.77 8.06
C ARG A 42 -13.44 21.70 7.91
N ASP A 43 -13.66 21.20 6.68
CA ASP A 43 -14.61 20.12 6.46
C ASP A 43 -14.17 18.84 7.18
N ILE A 44 -12.87 18.48 7.08
CA ILE A 44 -12.32 17.29 7.71
C ILE A 44 -12.49 17.35 9.23
N VAL A 45 -12.05 18.45 9.89
CA VAL A 45 -12.14 18.56 11.34
C VAL A 45 -13.58 18.64 11.85
N ALA A 46 -14.47 19.28 11.10
CA ALA A 46 -15.90 19.33 11.43
C ALA A 46 -16.51 17.91 11.41
N LYS A 47 -16.23 17.13 10.35
CA LYS A 47 -16.72 15.74 10.21
C LYS A 47 -16.07 14.79 11.22
N ALA A 48 -14.79 14.99 11.56
CA ALA A 48 -14.07 14.21 12.58
C ALA A 48 -14.40 14.61 14.03
N HIS A 49 -15.17 15.69 14.24
CA HIS A 49 -15.50 16.28 15.54
C HIS A 49 -14.26 16.63 16.38
N VAL A 50 -13.25 17.23 15.74
CA VAL A 50 -12.04 17.72 16.41
C VAL A 50 -11.78 19.19 16.09
N SER A 51 -10.87 19.84 16.85
CA SER A 51 -10.49 21.22 16.58
C SER A 51 -9.49 21.31 15.41
N ILE A 52 -9.43 22.48 14.77
CA ILE A 52 -8.44 22.76 13.71
C ILE A 52 -7.01 22.69 14.27
N GLY A 53 -6.81 23.08 15.52
CA GLY A 53 -5.52 22.94 16.22
C GLY A 53 -5.13 21.48 16.40
N THR A 54 -6.12 20.60 16.67
CA THR A 54 -5.88 19.16 16.75
C THR A 54 -5.39 18.59 15.41
N PHE A 55 -5.95 19.05 14.29
CA PHE A 55 -5.48 18.64 12.97
C PHE A 55 -4.00 18.98 12.78
N TYR A 56 -3.62 20.22 13.03
CA TYR A 56 -2.23 20.68 12.84
C TYR A 56 -1.21 20.07 13.80
N ASN A 57 -1.65 19.42 14.89
CA ASN A 57 -0.77 18.60 15.73
C ASN A 57 -0.29 17.31 15.04
N TYR A 58 -0.98 16.85 13.98
CA TYR A 58 -0.70 15.59 13.29
C TYR A 58 -0.31 15.76 11.83
N TYR A 59 -0.83 16.78 11.16
CA TYR A 59 -0.71 16.96 9.71
C TYR A 59 -0.48 18.42 9.36
N SER A 60 0.45 18.68 8.46
CA SER A 60 0.75 20.05 7.98
C SER A 60 -0.14 20.46 6.81
N THR A 61 -0.60 19.48 6.02
CA THR A 61 -1.44 19.68 4.85
C THR A 61 -2.62 18.73 4.83
N LYS A 62 -3.68 19.06 4.05
CA LYS A 62 -4.79 18.12 3.88
C LYS A 62 -4.38 16.85 3.15
N MET A 63 -3.36 16.90 2.29
CA MET A 63 -2.87 15.73 1.56
C MET A 63 -2.24 14.69 2.50
N GLU A 64 -1.56 15.12 3.55
CA GLU A 64 -0.94 14.20 4.51
C GLU A 64 -1.94 13.27 5.20
N VAL A 65 -3.20 13.70 5.39
CA VAL A 65 -4.23 12.83 5.94
C VAL A 65 -4.52 11.65 5.00
N PHE A 66 -4.53 11.88 3.70
CA PHE A 66 -4.77 10.83 2.72
C PHE A 66 -3.59 9.85 2.61
N TYR A 67 -2.39 10.27 3.00
CA TYR A 67 -1.24 9.37 3.09
C TYR A 67 -1.35 8.32 4.21
N GLU A 68 -2.28 8.47 5.17
CA GLU A 68 -2.59 7.40 6.14
C GLU A 68 -3.08 6.11 5.45
N THR A 69 -3.57 6.18 4.21
CA THR A 69 -3.87 5.00 3.39
C THR A 69 -2.69 4.04 3.31
N TYR A 70 -1.45 4.54 3.30
CA TYR A 70 -0.26 3.68 3.27
C TYR A 70 -0.05 2.93 4.58
N ARG A 71 -0.35 3.55 5.74
CA ARG A 71 -0.33 2.85 7.02
C ARG A 71 -1.38 1.74 7.07
N VAL A 72 -2.58 2.02 6.53
CA VAL A 72 -3.65 1.02 6.42
C VAL A 72 -3.25 -0.11 5.46
N ALA A 73 -2.65 0.24 4.31
CA ALA A 73 -2.13 -0.74 3.36
C ALA A 73 -1.04 -1.62 3.98
N ASP A 74 -0.07 -1.03 4.67
CA ASP A 74 1.01 -1.77 5.30
C ASP A 74 0.48 -2.75 6.35
N HIS A 75 -0.46 -2.31 7.18
CA HIS A 75 -1.13 -3.19 8.15
C HIS A 75 -1.90 -4.32 7.46
N TYR A 76 -2.64 -4.01 6.38
CA TYR A 76 -3.35 -5.04 5.60
C TYR A 76 -2.37 -6.06 5.01
N PHE A 77 -1.25 -5.61 4.45
CA PHE A 77 -0.27 -6.51 3.86
C PHE A 77 0.49 -7.34 4.90
N SER A 78 0.80 -6.80 6.09
CA SER A 78 1.47 -7.57 7.15
C SER A 78 0.53 -8.54 7.87
N GLU A 79 -0.69 -8.11 8.20
CA GLU A 79 -1.58 -8.88 9.06
C GLU A 79 -2.55 -9.81 8.30
N VAL A 80 -2.84 -9.50 7.03
CA VAL A 80 -3.81 -10.27 6.23
C VAL A 80 -3.12 -10.97 5.05
N VAL A 81 -2.34 -10.22 4.25
CA VAL A 81 -1.78 -10.77 3.01
C VAL A 81 -0.60 -11.71 3.31
N ALA A 82 0.40 -11.28 4.09
CA ALA A 82 1.57 -12.11 4.38
C ALA A 82 1.20 -13.47 4.99
N PRO A 83 0.30 -13.57 6.00
CA PRO A 83 -0.15 -14.87 6.50
C PRO A 83 -0.91 -15.73 5.48
N ALA A 84 -1.55 -15.11 4.49
CA ALA A 84 -2.26 -15.85 3.43
C ALA A 84 -1.30 -16.40 2.35
N LEU A 85 -0.08 -15.86 2.24
CA LEU A 85 0.92 -16.24 1.24
C LEU A 85 1.82 -17.40 1.70
N THR A 86 1.24 -18.46 2.29
CA THR A 86 1.99 -19.59 2.87
C THR A 86 1.93 -20.87 2.06
N GLN A 87 1.06 -20.94 1.05
CA GLN A 87 0.83 -22.16 0.25
C GLN A 87 1.27 -21.97 -1.20
N GLY A 88 1.81 -23.04 -1.79
CA GLY A 88 2.28 -23.05 -3.17
C GLY A 88 3.74 -22.64 -3.31
N THR A 89 4.21 -22.61 -4.55
CA THR A 89 5.56 -22.15 -4.91
C THR A 89 5.73 -20.65 -4.63
N VAL A 90 6.97 -20.19 -4.47
CA VAL A 90 7.23 -18.75 -4.31
C VAL A 90 6.73 -17.96 -5.52
N TYR A 91 6.84 -18.53 -6.71
CA TYR A 91 6.28 -17.94 -7.93
C TYR A 91 4.75 -17.67 -7.81
N GLU A 92 3.99 -18.67 -7.35
CA GLU A 92 2.55 -18.55 -7.14
C GLU A 92 2.19 -17.57 -6.05
N ARG A 93 2.98 -17.53 -4.97
CA ARG A 93 2.81 -16.60 -3.85
C ARG A 93 3.08 -15.15 -4.26
N ILE A 94 4.07 -14.89 -5.11
CA ILE A 94 4.31 -13.56 -5.68
C ILE A 94 3.16 -13.14 -6.61
N LEU A 95 2.61 -14.05 -7.42
CA LEU A 95 1.42 -13.75 -8.22
C LEU A 95 0.22 -13.42 -7.33
N ALA A 96 0.01 -14.19 -6.26
CA ALA A 96 -1.06 -13.90 -5.31
C ALA A 96 -0.85 -12.56 -4.58
N PHE A 97 0.40 -12.20 -4.21
CA PHE A 97 0.72 -10.87 -3.69
C PHE A 97 0.24 -9.76 -4.63
N PHE A 98 0.49 -9.88 -5.94
CA PHE A 98 0.05 -8.88 -6.91
C PHE A 98 -1.45 -8.90 -7.16
N ASP A 99 -2.14 -10.02 -6.99
CA ASP A 99 -3.61 -10.07 -7.00
C ASP A 99 -4.17 -9.28 -5.80
N TYR A 100 -3.61 -9.46 -4.58
CA TYR A 100 -3.96 -8.66 -3.41
C TYR A 100 -3.65 -7.17 -3.60
N TYR A 101 -2.50 -6.86 -4.21
CA TYR A 101 -2.12 -5.47 -4.51
C TYR A 101 -3.12 -4.80 -5.47
N ALA A 102 -3.51 -5.48 -6.52
CA ALA A 102 -4.50 -4.98 -7.46
C ALA A 102 -5.87 -4.82 -6.79
N HIS A 103 -6.32 -5.83 -6.04
CA HIS A 103 -7.57 -5.78 -5.28
C HIS A 103 -7.60 -4.62 -4.28
N TYR A 104 -6.50 -4.38 -3.56
CA TYR A 104 -6.39 -3.24 -2.66
C TYR A 104 -6.61 -1.91 -3.38
N ASN A 105 -6.03 -1.73 -4.56
CA ASN A 105 -6.11 -0.50 -5.33
C ASN A 105 -7.44 -0.31 -6.09
N SER A 106 -8.17 -1.41 -6.43
CA SER A 106 -9.41 -1.32 -7.22
C SER A 106 -10.70 -1.46 -6.41
N ASP A 107 -10.66 -2.21 -5.30
CA ASP A 107 -11.85 -2.61 -4.58
C ASP A 107 -11.85 -2.15 -3.10
N LEU A 108 -10.71 -2.24 -2.41
CA LEU A 108 -10.58 -1.80 -1.01
C LEU A 108 -10.31 -0.29 -0.91
N THR A 109 -9.57 0.24 -1.88
CA THR A 109 -9.34 1.68 -2.04
C THR A 109 -10.17 2.14 -3.25
N ASP A 110 -10.97 3.18 -3.09
CA ASP A 110 -11.75 3.69 -4.22
C ASP A 110 -10.82 4.33 -5.27
N MET A 111 -11.27 4.39 -6.52
CA MET A 111 -10.47 4.91 -7.63
C MET A 111 -10.10 6.39 -7.45
N LYS A 112 -10.92 7.21 -6.80
CA LYS A 112 -10.58 8.62 -6.52
C LYS A 112 -9.38 8.69 -5.58
N MET A 113 -9.37 7.86 -4.53
CA MET A 113 -8.26 7.75 -3.59
C MET A 113 -7.00 7.23 -4.29
N THR A 114 -7.10 6.13 -5.04
CA THR A 114 -5.96 5.56 -5.78
C THR A 114 -5.36 6.60 -6.73
N ARG A 115 -6.19 7.29 -7.52
CA ARG A 115 -5.76 8.35 -8.42
C ARG A 115 -5.09 9.52 -7.68
N LEU A 116 -5.61 9.91 -6.52
CA LEU A 116 -5.05 10.97 -5.68
C LEU A 116 -3.64 10.60 -5.18
N LEU A 117 -3.44 9.33 -4.81
CA LEU A 117 -2.17 8.85 -4.25
C LEU A 117 -1.08 8.60 -5.31
N TYR A 118 -1.46 8.32 -6.56
CA TYR A 118 -0.52 8.07 -7.66
C TYR A 118 -0.08 9.39 -8.32
N ASN A 119 0.66 10.19 -7.56
CA ASN A 119 1.24 11.45 -8.01
C ASN A 119 2.76 11.50 -7.73
N THR A 120 3.46 12.41 -8.38
CA THR A 120 4.93 12.54 -8.31
C THR A 120 5.43 13.09 -6.97
N ASP A 121 4.57 13.78 -6.21
CA ASP A 121 4.92 14.40 -4.93
C ASP A 121 4.68 13.46 -3.73
N ASN A 122 4.30 12.20 -4.02
CA ASN A 122 4.01 11.24 -2.99
C ASN A 122 5.30 10.68 -2.34
N PRO A 123 5.59 11.03 -1.07
CA PRO A 123 6.82 10.63 -0.41
C PRO A 123 6.89 9.13 -0.14
N PHE A 124 5.75 8.43 -0.14
CA PHE A 124 5.69 7.00 0.17
C PHE A 124 6.24 6.10 -0.93
N PHE A 125 6.46 6.61 -2.14
CA PHE A 125 7.12 5.86 -3.20
C PHE A 125 8.65 5.82 -3.04
N ASN A 126 9.23 6.67 -2.18
CA ASN A 126 10.66 6.76 -1.92
C ASN A 126 11.04 6.38 -0.47
N ARG A 127 10.13 5.71 0.27
CA ARG A 127 10.43 5.25 1.64
C ARG A 127 11.27 3.98 1.63
N ASP A 128 11.78 3.60 2.82
CA ASP A 128 12.49 2.34 3.03
C ASP A 128 11.65 1.14 2.52
N PRO A 129 12.15 0.38 1.52
CA PRO A 129 11.40 -0.71 0.92
C PRO A 129 11.24 -1.92 1.84
N HIS A 130 12.06 -2.06 2.91
CA HIS A 130 11.98 -3.19 3.84
C HIS A 130 10.78 -3.12 4.79
N GLN A 131 10.01 -2.03 4.74
CA GLN A 131 8.84 -1.84 5.58
C GLN A 131 7.54 -2.01 4.78
N GLY A 132 6.50 -2.49 5.48
CA GLY A 132 5.16 -2.60 4.93
C GLY A 132 5.03 -3.60 3.77
N MET A 133 4.17 -3.27 2.80
CA MET A 133 3.84 -4.19 1.71
C MET A 133 5.04 -4.60 0.84
N VAL A 134 6.00 -3.70 0.61
CA VAL A 134 7.17 -4.00 -0.23
C VAL A 134 8.09 -4.98 0.49
N GLY A 135 8.22 -4.87 1.81
CA GLY A 135 8.97 -5.83 2.64
C GLY A 135 8.46 -7.26 2.48
N VAL A 136 7.13 -7.46 2.40
CA VAL A 136 6.55 -8.79 2.15
C VAL A 136 7.02 -9.36 0.80
N LEU A 137 7.07 -8.54 -0.25
CA LEU A 137 7.54 -8.98 -1.57
C LEU A 137 9.05 -9.28 -1.57
N ILE A 138 9.86 -8.49 -0.85
CA ILE A 138 11.30 -8.73 -0.69
C ILE A 138 11.55 -10.09 0.00
N GLU A 139 10.83 -10.38 1.08
CA GLU A 139 10.97 -11.67 1.78
C GLU A 139 10.59 -12.85 0.89
N LEU A 140 9.47 -12.77 0.15
CA LEU A 140 9.09 -13.79 -0.82
C LEU A 140 10.18 -13.99 -1.88
N ARG A 141 10.76 -12.91 -2.38
CA ARG A 141 11.82 -12.98 -3.38
C ARG A 141 13.10 -13.60 -2.81
N ARG A 142 13.48 -13.25 -1.58
CA ARG A 142 14.64 -13.82 -0.89
C ARG A 142 14.46 -15.34 -0.71
N GLU A 143 13.30 -15.75 -0.22
CA GLU A 143 12.94 -17.17 -0.08
C GLU A 143 13.05 -17.92 -1.42
N GLY A 144 12.53 -17.34 -2.50
CA GLY A 144 12.59 -17.94 -3.83
C GLY A 144 14.02 -18.10 -4.38
N LEU A 145 14.92 -17.16 -4.06
CA LEU A 145 16.35 -17.29 -4.39
C LEU A 145 17.03 -18.40 -3.58
N GLU A 146 16.75 -18.44 -2.28
CA GLU A 146 17.34 -19.46 -1.36
C GLU A 146 16.89 -20.87 -1.70
N GLN A 147 15.63 -21.04 -2.13
CA GLN A 147 15.07 -22.33 -2.53
C GLN A 147 15.37 -22.71 -3.99
N GLY A 148 15.99 -21.81 -4.77
CA GLY A 148 16.25 -22.04 -6.19
C GLY A 148 14.99 -22.05 -7.08
N GLU A 149 13.86 -21.59 -6.57
CA GLU A 149 12.61 -21.45 -7.34
C GLU A 149 12.64 -20.24 -8.27
N LEU A 150 13.45 -19.24 -7.94
CA LEU A 150 13.63 -18.03 -8.73
C LEU A 150 15.12 -17.83 -9.02
N ALA A 151 15.41 -17.35 -10.21
CA ALA A 151 16.75 -17.01 -10.66
C ALA A 151 16.90 -15.49 -10.83
N GLY A 152 18.13 -15.03 -11.03
CA GLY A 152 18.47 -13.65 -11.34
C GLY A 152 19.80 -13.27 -10.70
N GLY A 153 20.53 -12.37 -11.37
CA GLY A 153 21.81 -11.82 -10.88
C GLY A 153 21.65 -10.64 -9.93
N ASP A 154 20.44 -10.04 -9.88
CA ASP A 154 20.14 -8.89 -9.04
C ASP A 154 19.72 -9.33 -7.64
N SER A 155 19.88 -8.44 -6.67
CA SER A 155 19.43 -8.68 -5.29
C SER A 155 17.90 -8.84 -5.20
N ALA A 156 17.41 -9.44 -4.09
CA ALA A 156 15.98 -9.55 -3.84
C ALA A 156 15.31 -8.17 -3.81
N ASP A 157 15.99 -7.17 -3.27
CA ASP A 157 15.51 -5.80 -3.15
C ASP A 157 15.34 -5.13 -4.51
N GLU A 158 16.37 -5.21 -5.38
CA GLU A 158 16.31 -4.64 -6.73
C GLU A 158 15.20 -5.25 -7.57
N ILE A 159 15.05 -6.58 -7.51
CA ILE A 159 13.98 -7.26 -8.26
C ILE A 159 12.61 -6.89 -7.71
N ALA A 160 12.44 -6.81 -6.39
CA ALA A 160 11.18 -6.37 -5.78
C ALA A 160 10.85 -4.93 -6.20
N GLU A 161 11.84 -4.04 -6.24
CA GLU A 161 11.68 -2.68 -6.72
C GLU A 161 11.24 -2.63 -8.19
N TYR A 162 11.90 -3.37 -9.09
CA TYR A 162 11.53 -3.43 -10.52
C TYR A 162 10.10 -3.96 -10.71
N LEU A 163 9.74 -5.01 -9.98
CA LEU A 163 8.37 -5.55 -10.01
C LEU A 163 7.36 -4.51 -9.53
N MET A 164 7.64 -3.81 -8.43
CA MET A 164 6.75 -2.76 -7.90
C MET A 164 6.64 -1.56 -8.82
N ILE A 165 7.75 -1.06 -9.40
CA ILE A 165 7.74 0.02 -10.41
C ILE A 165 6.82 -0.36 -11.57
N SER A 166 7.00 -1.59 -12.09
CA SER A 166 6.24 -2.08 -13.23
C SER A 166 4.75 -2.17 -12.94
N VAL A 167 4.36 -2.73 -11.79
CA VAL A 167 2.95 -2.89 -11.41
C VAL A 167 2.33 -1.55 -11.01
N ARG A 168 3.06 -0.66 -10.35
CA ARG A 168 2.62 0.74 -10.10
C ARG A 168 2.32 1.47 -11.41
N GLY A 169 3.16 1.28 -12.44
CA GLY A 169 2.90 1.81 -13.79
C GLY A 169 1.59 1.31 -14.38
N LEU A 170 1.23 0.03 -14.13
CA LEU A 170 -0.06 -0.52 -14.57
C LEU A 170 -1.24 0.10 -13.81
N VAL A 171 -1.14 0.29 -12.49
CA VAL A 171 -2.17 0.98 -11.68
C VAL A 171 -2.33 2.43 -12.14
N TYR A 172 -1.22 3.14 -12.39
CA TYR A 172 -1.27 4.49 -12.96
C TYR A 172 -2.00 4.52 -14.30
N ASN A 173 -1.68 3.58 -15.21
CA ASN A 173 -2.39 3.45 -16.49
C ASN A 173 -3.88 3.17 -16.30
N TRP A 174 -4.24 2.32 -15.34
CA TRP A 174 -5.65 2.05 -15.00
C TRP A 174 -6.37 3.32 -14.55
N CYS A 175 -5.74 4.13 -13.68
CA CYS A 175 -6.27 5.41 -13.22
C CYS A 175 -6.46 6.41 -14.39
N THR A 176 -5.49 6.50 -15.32
CA THR A 176 -5.59 7.40 -16.50
C THR A 176 -6.71 6.99 -17.44
N LYS A 177 -7.08 5.71 -17.45
CA LYS A 177 -8.19 5.16 -18.25
C LYS A 177 -9.53 5.13 -17.49
N GLY A 178 -9.61 5.79 -16.35
CA GLY A 178 -10.84 5.86 -15.57
C GLY A 178 -11.36 4.50 -15.07
N GLY A 179 -10.47 3.54 -14.81
CA GLY A 179 -10.87 2.21 -14.36
C GLY A 179 -11.48 1.31 -15.45
N ALA A 180 -11.25 1.60 -16.73
CA ALA A 180 -11.95 0.96 -17.86
C ALA A 180 -11.68 -0.54 -18.05
N TYR A 181 -10.81 -1.15 -17.25
CA TYR A 181 -10.52 -2.59 -17.32
C TYR A 181 -10.37 -3.21 -15.91
N ASN A 182 -10.53 -4.53 -15.82
CA ASN A 182 -10.32 -5.25 -14.57
C ASN A 182 -8.83 -5.23 -14.19
N LEU A 183 -8.51 -4.49 -13.13
CA LEU A 183 -7.13 -4.27 -12.69
C LEU A 183 -6.48 -5.58 -12.24
N THR A 184 -7.17 -6.41 -11.45
CA THR A 184 -6.64 -7.69 -10.94
C THR A 184 -6.26 -8.62 -12.10
N ALA A 185 -7.16 -8.82 -13.07
CA ALA A 185 -6.87 -9.66 -14.23
C ALA A 185 -5.73 -9.12 -15.09
N ALA A 186 -5.62 -7.79 -15.23
CA ALA A 186 -4.54 -7.15 -15.97
C ALA A 186 -3.20 -7.29 -15.23
N THR A 187 -3.18 -7.06 -13.92
CA THR A 187 -1.99 -7.18 -13.07
C THR A 187 -1.47 -8.62 -13.08
N ARG A 188 -2.34 -9.61 -12.92
CA ARG A 188 -1.93 -11.02 -12.97
C ARG A 188 -1.27 -11.37 -14.31
N ARG A 189 -1.89 -11.01 -15.45
CA ARG A 189 -1.30 -11.24 -16.78
C ARG A 189 0.05 -10.55 -16.96
N PHE A 190 0.19 -9.36 -16.39
CA PHE A 190 1.41 -8.57 -16.46
C PHE A 190 2.51 -9.16 -15.57
N ALA A 191 2.19 -9.51 -14.31
CA ALA A 191 3.11 -10.13 -13.38
C ALA A 191 3.64 -11.49 -13.88
N VAL A 192 2.78 -12.33 -14.48
CA VAL A 192 3.21 -13.59 -15.13
C VAL A 192 4.29 -13.34 -16.19
N ARG A 193 4.17 -12.27 -16.98
CA ARG A 193 5.17 -11.93 -18.01
C ARG A 193 6.47 -11.41 -17.40
N LEU A 194 6.39 -10.58 -16.38
CA LEU A 194 7.57 -10.06 -15.68
C LEU A 194 8.35 -11.17 -15.00
N LEU A 195 7.65 -12.05 -14.27
CA LEU A 195 8.27 -13.13 -13.51
C LEU A 195 8.93 -14.21 -14.38
N LYS A 196 8.58 -14.30 -15.68
CA LYS A 196 9.29 -15.19 -16.60
C LYS A 196 10.78 -14.89 -16.71
N ALA A 197 11.18 -13.62 -16.55
CA ALA A 197 12.59 -13.22 -16.58
C ALA A 197 13.40 -13.79 -15.40
N TYR A 198 12.73 -14.22 -14.35
CA TYR A 198 13.32 -14.70 -13.10
C TYR A 198 13.05 -16.18 -12.83
N GLN A 199 12.56 -16.93 -13.82
CA GLN A 199 12.43 -18.38 -13.71
C GLN A 199 13.80 -19.04 -13.96
N PRO A 200 14.14 -20.13 -13.23
CA PRO A 200 15.32 -20.91 -13.54
C PRO A 200 15.27 -21.46 -14.97
N THR A 201 16.40 -21.45 -15.65
CA THR A 201 16.56 -22.03 -17.01
C THR A 201 16.65 -23.55 -16.95
#